data_b67ad5394c51fd1cbd92219763bfb0be
#
_entry.id   b67ad5394c51fd1cbd92219763bfb0be
#
_cell.length_a   1.000
_cell.length_b   1.000
_cell.length_c   1.000
_cell.angle_alpha   90.00
_cell.angle_beta   90.00
_cell.angle_gamma   90.00
#
_symmetry.space_group_name_H-M   'P 1'
#
loop_
_entity.id
_entity.type
_entity.pdbx_description
1 polymer ?
#
loop_
_entity_poly.entity_id
_entity_poly.type
_entity_poly.pdbx_seq_one_letter_code
_entity_poly.pdbx_strand_id
1 'polypeptide(L)'
;MATASPRAIEAVLRDRGIAPIFTTEQDRDTWLDLLMATVVGPGLERGVPVFVRDYPASQAALARVRDDGDGWPVAERFELYLDGIELANGFHELGDALEQRRRFSQDLEKRRQRGQHLAPLDRRFLAALAAGLPDCAGVALGFDRLVMAALGLPSISEAMAFPADRA
;
A
#
# COMPACT_ATOMS: atom_id res chain seq x y z
N MET A 1 12.19 9.83 -3.82
CA MET A 1 11.79 9.01 -2.65
C MET A 1 12.35 7.59 -2.65
N ALA A 2 12.56 6.96 -3.78
CA ALA A 2 13.05 5.57 -3.86
C ALA A 2 14.37 5.28 -3.10
N THR A 3 15.18 6.29 -2.80
CA THR A 3 16.50 6.17 -2.18
C THR A 3 16.62 6.74 -0.77
N ALA A 4 15.56 7.36 -0.23
CA ALA A 4 15.61 7.99 1.08
C ALA A 4 15.87 6.96 2.18
N SER A 5 16.88 7.21 3.02
CA SER A 5 17.16 6.39 4.20
C SER A 5 16.13 6.63 5.31
N PRO A 6 15.91 5.69 6.25
CA PRO A 6 15.07 5.92 7.42
C PRO A 6 15.37 7.22 8.17
N ARG A 7 16.65 7.55 8.34
CA ARG A 7 17.08 8.81 8.98
C ARG A 7 16.66 10.06 8.21
N ALA A 8 16.71 10.01 6.87
CA ALA A 8 16.27 11.13 6.05
C ALA A 8 14.75 11.32 6.15
N ILE A 9 13.99 10.24 6.19
CA ILE A 9 12.53 10.27 6.38
C ILE A 9 12.20 10.79 7.78
N GLU A 10 12.88 10.31 8.81
CA GLU A 10 12.73 10.79 10.19
C GLU A 10 12.95 12.31 10.28
N ALA A 11 14.00 12.83 9.63
CA ALA A 11 14.28 14.26 9.62
C ALA A 11 13.11 15.07 9.01
N VAL A 12 12.53 14.61 7.91
CA VAL A 12 11.35 15.25 7.29
C VAL A 12 10.13 15.24 8.22
N LEU A 13 9.89 14.12 8.94
CA LEU A 13 8.77 14.02 9.88
C LEU A 13 8.94 14.96 11.07
N ARG A 14 10.16 15.00 11.65
CA ARG A 14 10.48 15.92 12.77
C ARG A 14 10.36 17.38 12.39
N ASP A 15 10.81 17.77 11.20
CA ASP A 15 10.66 19.13 10.67
C ASP A 15 9.18 19.56 10.55
N ARG A 16 8.29 18.58 10.37
CA ARG A 16 6.83 18.76 10.34
C ARG A 16 6.16 18.63 11.71
N GLY A 17 6.93 18.53 12.80
CA GLY A 17 6.41 18.37 14.16
C GLY A 17 5.84 16.99 14.46
N ILE A 18 6.11 15.98 13.61
CA ILE A 18 5.65 14.60 13.78
C ILE A 18 6.74 13.84 14.53
N ALA A 19 6.43 13.43 15.78
CA ALA A 19 7.31 12.58 16.56
C ALA A 19 7.01 11.10 16.26
N PRO A 20 7.92 10.37 15.60
CA PRO A 20 7.73 8.93 15.36
C PRO A 20 7.68 8.19 16.70
N ILE A 21 6.77 7.22 16.81
CA ILE A 21 6.62 6.37 18.01
C ILE A 21 7.52 5.13 17.98
N PHE A 22 8.34 4.99 16.97
CA PHE A 22 9.28 3.88 16.79
C PHE A 22 10.68 4.41 16.47
N THR A 23 11.69 3.52 16.57
CA THR A 23 13.10 3.86 16.37
C THR A 23 13.51 3.71 14.91
N THR A 24 14.69 4.27 14.55
CA THR A 24 15.31 4.11 13.23
C THR A 24 15.70 2.66 12.89
N GLU A 25 15.59 1.73 13.83
CA GLU A 25 15.80 0.29 13.63
C GLU A 25 14.64 -0.37 12.85
N GLN A 26 13.50 0.30 12.75
CA GLN A 26 12.42 -0.17 11.89
C GLN A 26 12.84 -0.16 10.42
N ASP A 27 12.26 -1.08 9.66
CA ASP A 27 12.56 -1.13 8.23
C ASP A 27 12.08 0.14 7.52
N ARG A 28 12.67 0.40 6.36
CA ARG A 28 12.41 1.58 5.55
C ARG A 28 10.92 1.70 5.15
N ASP A 29 10.25 0.59 4.89
CA ASP A 29 8.85 0.60 4.46
C ASP A 29 7.92 1.12 5.56
N THR A 30 8.18 0.77 6.83
CA THR A 30 7.45 1.34 7.97
C THR A 30 7.58 2.87 8.03
N TRP A 31 8.76 3.41 7.72
CA TRP A 31 8.98 4.86 7.66
C TRP A 31 8.26 5.51 6.48
N LEU A 32 8.22 4.84 5.32
CA LEU A 32 7.49 5.31 4.14
C LEU A 32 5.98 5.31 4.38
N ASP A 33 5.44 4.28 5.03
CA ASP A 33 4.02 4.20 5.40
C ASP A 33 3.64 5.35 6.35
N LEU A 34 4.47 5.64 7.36
CA LEU A 34 4.24 6.78 8.25
C LEU A 34 4.28 8.11 7.48
N LEU A 35 5.28 8.28 6.61
CA LEU A 35 5.40 9.49 5.78
C LEU A 35 4.17 9.66 4.86
N MET A 36 3.71 8.58 4.25
CA MET A 36 2.51 8.57 3.41
C MET A 36 1.28 8.97 4.21
N ALA A 37 1.07 8.36 5.37
CA ALA A 37 -0.12 8.59 6.19
C ALA A 37 -0.17 10.00 6.82
N THR A 38 1.00 10.58 7.17
CA THR A 38 1.03 11.80 7.99
C THR A 38 1.42 13.05 7.22
N VAL A 39 2.09 12.91 6.09
CA VAL A 39 2.61 14.06 5.31
C VAL A 39 2.08 14.06 3.88
N VAL A 40 2.27 12.96 3.15
CA VAL A 40 1.95 12.91 1.72
C VAL A 40 0.44 12.91 1.53
N GLY A 41 -0.28 11.95 2.13
CA GLY A 41 -1.74 11.84 1.99
C GLY A 41 -2.48 13.11 2.40
N PRO A 42 -2.25 13.67 3.61
CA PRO A 42 -2.87 14.94 4.01
C PRO A 42 -2.46 16.15 3.15
N GLY A 43 -1.28 16.09 2.50
CA GLY A 43 -0.77 17.15 1.63
C GLY A 43 -1.22 17.07 0.17
N LEU A 44 -1.94 16.00 -0.22
CA LEU A 44 -2.48 15.88 -1.57
C LEU A 44 -3.55 16.95 -1.84
N GLU A 45 -3.66 17.33 -3.11
CA GLU A 45 -4.65 18.31 -3.55
C GLU A 45 -6.06 17.91 -3.15
N ARG A 46 -6.86 18.88 -2.68
CA ARG A 46 -8.22 18.62 -2.23
C ARG A 46 -9.25 18.93 -3.33
N GLY A 47 -10.40 18.24 -3.24
CA GLY A 47 -11.51 18.41 -4.17
C GLY A 47 -11.30 17.77 -5.55
N VAL A 48 -10.15 17.11 -5.76
CA VAL A 48 -9.84 16.39 -7.00
C VAL A 48 -9.27 15.01 -6.72
N PRO A 49 -9.55 14.01 -7.56
CA PRO A 49 -8.93 12.69 -7.45
C PRO A 49 -7.42 12.77 -7.75
N VAL A 50 -6.58 12.24 -6.88
CA VAL A 50 -5.11 12.21 -7.04
C VAL A 50 -4.63 10.77 -7.09
N PHE A 51 -3.89 10.42 -8.15
CA PHE A 51 -3.21 9.14 -8.26
C PHE A 51 -1.79 9.24 -7.72
N VAL A 52 -1.47 8.44 -6.72
CA VAL A 52 -0.09 8.16 -6.28
C VAL A 52 0.33 6.86 -6.93
N ARG A 53 1.42 6.87 -7.68
CA ARG A 53 1.88 5.72 -8.47
C ARG A 53 3.38 5.48 -8.32
N ASP A 54 3.84 4.35 -8.89
CA ASP A 54 5.26 4.00 -8.92
C ASP A 54 5.84 3.85 -7.50
N TYR A 55 5.19 2.99 -6.72
CA TYR A 55 5.63 2.66 -5.36
C TYR A 55 7.01 2.00 -5.37
N PRO A 56 7.80 2.13 -4.29
CA PRO A 56 9.05 1.38 -4.17
C PRO A 56 8.83 -0.13 -4.36
N ALA A 57 9.78 -0.82 -4.99
CA ALA A 57 9.68 -2.26 -5.24
C ALA A 57 9.48 -3.10 -3.96
N SER A 58 9.96 -2.61 -2.80
CA SER A 58 9.72 -3.24 -1.50
C SER A 58 8.24 -3.22 -1.06
N GLN A 59 7.45 -2.31 -1.62
CA GLN A 59 6.02 -2.15 -1.38
C GLN A 59 5.17 -2.63 -2.58
N ALA A 60 5.74 -3.50 -3.42
CA ALA A 60 5.08 -3.95 -4.64
C ALA A 60 3.81 -4.78 -4.40
N ALA A 61 3.65 -5.41 -3.23
CA ALA A 61 2.54 -6.32 -2.96
C ALA A 61 2.37 -7.37 -4.08
N LEU A 62 1.26 -7.32 -4.82
CA LEU A 62 0.96 -8.20 -5.95
C LEU A 62 1.29 -7.58 -7.32
N ALA A 63 1.91 -6.39 -7.34
CA ALA A 63 2.25 -5.69 -8.57
C ALA A 63 3.51 -6.25 -9.23
N ARG A 64 3.61 -6.12 -10.54
CA ARG A 64 4.87 -6.22 -11.26
C ARG A 64 5.84 -5.14 -10.81
N VAL A 65 7.13 -5.41 -10.96
CA VAL A 65 8.20 -4.44 -10.74
C VAL A 65 8.87 -4.18 -12.08
N ARG A 66 9.13 -2.91 -12.37
CA ARG A 66 9.86 -2.47 -13.56
C ARG A 66 10.96 -1.49 -13.18
N ASP A 67 11.85 -1.21 -14.09
CA ASP A 67 12.77 -0.06 -14.01
C ASP A 67 11.98 1.23 -14.33
N ASP A 68 12.22 2.32 -13.59
CA ASP A 68 11.56 3.61 -13.80
C ASP A 68 12.18 4.43 -14.96
N GLY A 69 13.26 3.93 -15.57
CA GLY A 69 14.04 4.61 -16.61
C GLY A 69 15.31 5.28 -16.09
N ASP A 70 15.42 5.49 -14.78
CA ASP A 70 16.61 6.01 -14.10
C ASP A 70 17.40 4.89 -13.37
N GLY A 71 17.02 3.62 -13.61
CA GLY A 71 17.63 2.43 -13.02
C GLY A 71 17.10 2.07 -11.62
N TRP A 72 15.96 2.64 -11.21
CA TRP A 72 15.33 2.31 -9.93
C TRP A 72 14.16 1.35 -10.11
N PRO A 73 14.13 0.26 -9.34
CA PRO A 73 13.00 -0.65 -9.38
C PRO A 73 11.78 -0.05 -8.70
N VAL A 74 10.68 0.09 -9.43
CA VAL A 74 9.38 0.57 -8.95
C VAL A 74 8.29 -0.46 -9.20
N ALA A 75 7.32 -0.50 -8.30
CA ALA A 75 6.13 -1.31 -8.45
C ALA A 75 5.13 -0.61 -9.39
N GLU A 76 4.59 -1.35 -10.33
CA GLU A 76 3.48 -0.90 -11.18
C GLU A 76 2.17 -0.96 -10.38
N ARG A 77 2.12 -0.13 -9.34
CA ARG A 77 1.06 0.02 -8.35
C ARG A 77 0.61 1.46 -8.30
N PHE A 78 -0.68 1.66 -8.13
CA PHE A 78 -1.23 2.98 -7.84
C PHE A 78 -2.23 2.92 -6.69
N GLU A 79 -2.39 4.04 -6.02
CA GLU A 79 -3.51 4.30 -5.12
C GLU A 79 -4.21 5.58 -5.55
N LEU A 80 -5.53 5.59 -5.47
CA LEU A 80 -6.37 6.74 -5.76
C LEU A 80 -6.83 7.37 -4.45
N TYR A 81 -6.55 8.66 -4.30
CA TYR A 81 -6.96 9.47 -3.15
C TYR A 81 -7.97 10.53 -3.56
N LEU A 82 -8.90 10.83 -2.66
CA LEU A 82 -9.75 12.01 -2.70
C LEU A 82 -9.79 12.61 -1.29
N ASP A 83 -9.42 13.89 -1.18
CA ASP A 83 -9.36 14.63 0.10
C ASP A 83 -8.51 13.95 1.19
N GLY A 84 -7.46 13.22 0.79
CA GLY A 84 -6.60 12.45 1.67
C GLY A 84 -7.14 11.07 2.06
N ILE A 85 -8.30 10.67 1.54
CA ILE A 85 -8.88 9.36 1.74
C ILE A 85 -8.51 8.46 0.57
N GLU A 86 -7.86 7.33 0.84
CA GLU A 86 -7.62 6.30 -0.16
C GLU A 86 -8.93 5.65 -0.59
N LEU A 87 -9.27 5.78 -1.86
CA LEU A 87 -10.48 5.20 -2.46
C LEU A 87 -10.21 3.88 -3.18
N ALA A 88 -9.04 3.74 -3.81
CA ALA A 88 -8.71 2.54 -4.57
C ALA A 88 -7.22 2.24 -4.54
N ASN A 89 -6.90 0.96 -4.70
CA ASN A 89 -5.53 0.44 -4.84
C ASN A 89 -5.51 -0.55 -6.00
N GLY A 90 -4.61 -0.36 -6.95
CA GLY A 90 -4.54 -1.16 -8.17
C GLY A 90 -3.12 -1.51 -8.58
N PHE A 91 -3.03 -2.59 -9.35
CA PHE A 91 -1.75 -3.16 -9.80
C PHE A 91 -1.80 -3.50 -11.27
N HIS A 92 -0.63 -3.47 -11.93
CA HIS A 92 -0.34 -4.35 -13.04
C HIS A 92 0.00 -5.71 -12.42
N GLU A 93 -0.83 -6.70 -12.63
CA GLU A 93 -0.82 -7.95 -11.85
C GLU A 93 0.44 -8.78 -12.10
N LEU A 94 1.03 -9.29 -11.03
CA LEU A 94 2.16 -10.22 -11.12
C LEU A 94 1.65 -11.62 -11.48
N GLY A 95 1.87 -12.03 -12.74
CA GLY A 95 1.50 -13.38 -13.22
C GLY A 95 2.53 -14.48 -12.90
N ASP A 96 3.72 -14.14 -12.38
CA ASP A 96 4.78 -15.12 -12.07
C ASP A 96 4.55 -15.76 -10.70
N ALA A 97 4.13 -17.04 -10.72
CA ALA A 97 3.85 -17.81 -9.51
C ALA A 97 5.11 -18.08 -8.64
N LEU A 98 6.30 -18.17 -9.24
CA LEU A 98 7.54 -18.41 -8.50
C LEU A 98 7.97 -17.15 -7.77
N GLU A 99 7.94 -16.01 -8.44
CA GLU A 99 8.21 -14.71 -7.82
C GLU A 99 7.19 -14.42 -6.71
N GLN A 100 5.90 -14.68 -6.93
CA GLN A 100 4.87 -14.49 -5.92
C GLN A 100 5.10 -15.36 -4.69
N ARG A 101 5.47 -16.63 -4.88
CA ARG A 101 5.83 -17.53 -3.78
C ARG A 101 7.02 -17.00 -3.00
N ARG A 102 8.05 -16.50 -3.70
CA ARG A 102 9.23 -15.90 -3.08
C ARG A 102 8.85 -14.71 -2.19
N ARG A 103 8.02 -13.79 -2.69
CA ARG A 103 7.54 -12.62 -1.93
C ARG A 103 6.76 -13.04 -0.68
N PHE A 104 5.80 -13.94 -0.80
CA PHE A 104 5.07 -14.47 0.36
C PHE A 104 5.97 -15.11 1.40
N SER A 105 7.01 -15.85 0.96
CA SER A 105 7.96 -16.46 1.90
C SER A 105 8.78 -15.40 2.64
N GLN A 106 9.18 -14.33 1.96
CA GLN A 106 9.87 -13.20 2.57
C GLN A 106 8.97 -12.44 3.57
N ASP A 107 7.69 -12.24 3.24
CA ASP A 107 6.74 -11.59 4.15
C ASP A 107 6.50 -12.43 5.40
N LEU A 108 6.37 -13.74 5.27
CA LEU A 108 6.25 -14.65 6.41
C LEU A 108 7.49 -14.60 7.31
N GLU A 109 8.69 -14.50 6.73
CA GLU A 109 9.92 -14.37 7.52
C GLU A 109 9.98 -13.04 8.26
N LYS A 110 9.63 -11.91 7.60
CA LYS A 110 9.51 -10.59 8.25
C LYS A 110 8.50 -10.63 9.42
N ARG A 111 7.34 -11.26 9.21
CA ARG A 111 6.32 -11.44 10.26
C ARG A 111 6.83 -12.27 11.43
N ARG A 112 7.57 -13.36 11.15
CA ARG A 112 8.20 -14.19 12.19
C ARG A 112 9.17 -13.38 13.04
N GLN A 113 10.05 -12.60 12.40
CA GLN A 113 11.03 -11.75 13.09
C GLN A 113 10.36 -10.68 13.97
N ARG A 114 9.16 -10.23 13.59
CA ARG A 114 8.36 -9.25 14.35
C ARG A 114 7.41 -9.87 15.37
N GLY A 115 7.42 -11.20 15.55
CA GLY A 115 6.50 -11.91 16.46
C GLY A 115 5.02 -11.80 16.06
N GLN A 116 4.73 -11.52 14.78
CA GLN A 116 3.38 -11.38 14.25
C GLN A 116 2.76 -12.74 13.91
N HIS A 117 1.43 -12.78 13.83
CA HIS A 117 0.70 -13.98 13.40
C HIS A 117 1.15 -14.42 12.00
N LEU A 118 1.43 -15.72 11.85
CA LEU A 118 1.81 -16.33 10.59
C LEU A 118 0.59 -16.99 9.93
N ALA A 119 0.09 -16.37 8.86
CA ALA A 119 -0.92 -17.02 8.03
C ALA A 119 -0.28 -18.08 7.12
N PRO A 120 -0.94 -19.22 6.86
CA PRO A 120 -0.44 -20.20 5.91
C PRO A 120 -0.43 -19.62 4.49
N LEU A 121 0.53 -20.07 3.66
CA LEU A 121 0.56 -19.70 2.24
C LEU A 121 -0.71 -20.18 1.54
N ASP A 122 -1.33 -19.30 0.77
CA ASP A 122 -2.45 -19.66 -0.10
C ASP A 122 -1.95 -20.47 -1.32
N ARG A 123 -1.97 -21.79 -1.16
CA ARG A 123 -1.54 -22.72 -2.21
C ARG A 123 -2.48 -22.73 -3.41
N ARG A 124 -3.77 -22.40 -3.23
CA ARG A 124 -4.75 -22.34 -4.32
C ARG A 124 -4.51 -21.13 -5.19
N PHE A 125 -4.25 -19.98 -4.58
CA PHE A 125 -3.85 -18.77 -5.30
C PHE A 125 -2.56 -19.00 -6.12
N LEU A 126 -1.52 -19.58 -5.51
CA LEU A 126 -0.28 -19.89 -6.22
C LEU A 126 -0.46 -20.90 -7.36
N ALA A 127 -1.35 -21.89 -7.18
CA ALA A 127 -1.68 -22.84 -8.24
C ALA A 127 -2.47 -22.19 -9.38
N ALA A 128 -3.37 -21.26 -9.07
CA ALA A 128 -4.07 -20.47 -10.09
C ALA A 128 -3.12 -19.60 -10.91
N LEU A 129 -2.17 -18.93 -10.27
CA LEU A 129 -1.11 -18.19 -10.99
C LEU A 129 -0.26 -19.10 -11.87
N ALA A 130 0.10 -20.30 -11.37
CA ALA A 130 0.88 -21.26 -12.14
C ALA A 130 0.11 -21.84 -13.34
N ALA A 131 -1.22 -21.86 -13.29
CA ALA A 131 -2.07 -22.23 -14.43
C ALA A 131 -2.11 -21.14 -15.52
N GLY A 132 -1.69 -19.93 -15.19
CA GLY A 132 -1.57 -18.78 -16.07
C GLY A 132 -2.54 -17.67 -15.73
N LEU A 133 -2.01 -16.45 -15.66
CA LEU A 133 -2.76 -15.20 -15.59
C LEU A 133 -2.44 -14.39 -16.85
N PRO A 134 -3.45 -13.91 -17.62
CA PRO A 134 -3.18 -13.03 -18.75
C PRO A 134 -2.51 -11.74 -18.29
N ASP A 135 -1.88 -11.04 -19.22
CA ASP A 135 -1.36 -9.70 -18.94
C ASP A 135 -2.52 -8.75 -18.67
N CYS A 136 -2.70 -8.34 -17.41
CA CYS A 136 -3.86 -7.58 -16.95
C CYS A 136 -3.52 -6.66 -15.80
N ALA A 137 -4.41 -5.69 -15.58
CA ALA A 137 -4.41 -4.86 -14.39
C ALA A 137 -5.68 -5.12 -13.59
N GLY A 138 -5.56 -5.03 -12.27
CA GLY A 138 -6.67 -5.12 -11.33
C GLY A 138 -6.73 -3.91 -10.42
N VAL A 139 -7.92 -3.63 -9.89
CA VAL A 139 -8.13 -2.57 -8.91
C VAL A 139 -9.16 -3.00 -7.88
N ALA A 140 -8.87 -2.74 -6.61
CA ALA A 140 -9.82 -2.81 -5.51
C ALA A 140 -10.27 -1.39 -5.16
N LEU A 141 -11.59 -1.16 -5.21
CA LEU A 141 -12.21 0.12 -4.83
C LEU A 141 -13.01 -0.05 -3.54
N GLY A 142 -12.74 0.80 -2.55
CA GLY A 142 -13.50 0.89 -1.31
C GLY A 142 -14.86 1.56 -1.55
N PHE A 143 -15.89 0.77 -1.83
CA PHE A 143 -17.21 1.30 -2.19
C PHE A 143 -17.82 2.19 -1.10
N ASP A 144 -17.72 1.78 0.17
CA ASP A 144 -18.23 2.58 1.29
C ASP A 144 -17.47 3.91 1.45
N ARG A 145 -16.15 3.91 1.21
CA ARG A 145 -15.35 5.16 1.17
C ARG A 145 -15.76 6.07 0.02
N LEU A 146 -16.06 5.49 -1.15
CA LEU A 146 -16.56 6.24 -2.29
C LEU A 146 -17.92 6.88 -1.97
N VAL A 147 -18.86 6.13 -1.38
CA VAL A 147 -20.16 6.64 -0.94
C VAL A 147 -20.00 7.74 0.10
N MET A 148 -19.14 7.52 1.11
CA MET A 148 -18.81 8.51 2.13
C MET A 148 -18.30 9.81 1.49
N ALA A 149 -17.35 9.73 0.57
CA ALA A 149 -16.80 10.89 -0.12
C ALA A 149 -17.84 11.59 -1.01
N ALA A 150 -18.64 10.83 -1.78
CA ALA A 150 -19.64 11.39 -2.67
C ALA A 150 -20.78 12.12 -1.95
N LEU A 151 -21.13 11.69 -0.75
CA LEU A 151 -22.18 12.28 0.08
C LEU A 151 -21.65 13.27 1.13
N GLY A 152 -20.33 13.46 1.22
CA GLY A 152 -19.71 14.34 2.22
C GLY A 152 -19.94 13.89 3.65
N LEU A 153 -20.02 12.56 3.90
CA LEU A 153 -20.26 12.00 5.23
C LEU A 153 -19.01 12.07 6.10
N PRO A 154 -19.13 12.40 7.39
CA PRO A 154 -17.98 12.54 8.29
C PRO A 154 -17.38 11.19 8.71
N SER A 155 -18.12 10.09 8.57
CA SER A 155 -17.72 8.76 9.03
C SER A 155 -18.18 7.68 8.06
N ILE A 156 -17.33 6.67 7.85
CA ILE A 156 -17.65 5.50 7.04
C ILE A 156 -18.83 4.70 7.61
N SER A 157 -19.06 4.73 8.92
CA SER A 157 -20.22 4.07 9.54
C SER A 157 -21.56 4.63 9.09
N GLU A 158 -21.60 5.87 8.57
CA GLU A 158 -22.81 6.47 8.00
C GLU A 158 -23.05 6.03 6.55
N ALA A 159 -22.01 5.54 5.86
CA ALA A 159 -22.12 4.98 4.52
C ALA A 159 -22.50 3.48 4.52
N MET A 160 -22.33 2.80 5.65
CA MET A 160 -22.58 1.36 5.79
C MET A 160 -23.98 1.08 6.34
N ALA A 161 -24.70 0.14 5.73
CA ALA A 161 -26.02 -0.30 6.22
C ALA A 161 -25.93 -0.97 7.61
N PHE A 162 -24.85 -1.76 7.82
CA PHE A 162 -24.59 -2.51 9.06
C PHE A 162 -23.13 -2.33 9.49
N PRO A 163 -22.76 -1.19 10.07
CA PRO A 163 -21.42 -1.02 10.62
C PRO A 163 -21.20 -1.90 11.88
N ALA A 164 -19.94 -2.25 12.18
CA ALA A 164 -19.59 -3.24 13.18
C ALA A 164 -20.13 -2.93 14.62
N ASP A 165 -20.35 -1.67 14.92
CA ASP A 165 -20.91 -1.20 16.20
C ASP A 165 -22.44 -1.34 16.29
N ARG A 166 -23.09 -1.66 15.16
CA ARG A 166 -24.55 -1.85 15.04
C ARG A 166 -24.94 -3.18 14.37
N ALA A 167 -23.96 -4.07 14.17
CA ALA A 167 -24.15 -5.39 13.56
C ALA A 167 -24.42 -6.48 14.60
#